data_14aa3637525833ea4e9c3617d205b6c1
#
_entry.id   14aa3637525833ea4e9c3617d205b6c1
#
_cell.length_a   1.000
_cell.length_b   1.000
_cell.length_c   1.000
_cell.angle_alpha   90.00
_cell.angle_beta   90.00
_cell.angle_gamma   90.00
#
_symmetry.space_group_name_H-M   'P 1'
#
loop_
_entity.id
_entity.type
_entity.pdbx_description
1 polymer ?
#
loop_
_entity_poly.entity_id
_entity_poly.type
_entity_poly.pdbx_seq_one_letter_code
_entity_poly.pdbx_strand_id
1 'polypeptide(L)'
;MLNNNFNKNSNSLEFSGILKSLLEVKVICLLVILNVLVYIFTSLSVSDYYYMLLGLNALFFEGFYHQLLSSIFMHGSAEHLAMNMLALIAFGYRLERALGAFNFALLYLLGGVLTNLLSLSYLYFEPYSNLVGASGAICVLFGFMAYFMPMLRSGLFVGLMIMSFVPMLLGVQVAWYAHLFGFGVGFGAGFLKARKG
;
A
#
# COMPACT_ATOMS: atom_id res chain seq x y z
N MET A 1 22.13 22.99 36.90
CA MET A 1 22.77 21.83 36.22
C MET A 1 21.96 20.54 36.24
N LEU A 2 21.06 20.31 37.19
CA LEU A 2 20.28 19.05 37.28
C LEU A 2 19.15 18.93 36.24
N ASN A 3 18.59 20.04 35.74
CA ASN A 3 17.45 20.00 34.80
C ASN A 3 17.86 19.58 33.37
N ASN A 4 19.10 19.82 32.95
CA ASN A 4 19.57 19.46 31.61
C ASN A 4 19.90 17.96 31.47
N ASN A 5 20.19 17.26 32.55
CA ASN A 5 20.50 15.84 32.51
C ASN A 5 19.22 14.95 32.50
N PHE A 6 18.15 15.43 33.12
CA PHE A 6 16.86 14.72 33.07
C PHE A 6 16.25 14.75 31.67
N ASN A 7 16.32 15.91 30.97
CA ASN A 7 15.79 16.04 29.62
C ASN A 7 16.60 15.24 28.57
N LYS A 8 17.93 15.12 28.78
CA LYS A 8 18.79 14.35 27.88
C LYS A 8 18.56 12.83 28.00
N ASN A 9 18.30 12.34 29.22
CA ASN A 9 18.00 10.91 29.43
C ASN A 9 16.62 10.50 28.97
N SER A 10 15.59 11.34 29.15
CA SER A 10 14.24 11.06 28.63
C SER A 10 14.23 10.99 27.11
N ASN A 11 14.86 11.93 26.42
CA ASN A 11 14.95 11.95 24.96
C ASN A 11 15.75 10.76 24.39
N SER A 12 16.80 10.30 25.08
CA SER A 12 17.57 9.13 24.64
C SER A 12 16.80 7.81 24.82
N LEU A 13 16.01 7.68 25.89
CA LEU A 13 15.17 6.52 26.12
C LEU A 13 13.97 6.48 25.13
N GLU A 14 13.39 7.63 24.84
CA GLU A 14 12.32 7.76 23.84
C GLU A 14 12.83 7.44 22.44
N PHE A 15 13.97 7.98 22.05
CA PHE A 15 14.61 7.71 20.76
C PHE A 15 15.01 6.23 20.60
N SER A 16 15.55 5.60 21.64
CA SER A 16 15.87 4.16 21.61
C SER A 16 14.64 3.28 21.50
N GLY A 17 13.51 3.68 22.12
CA GLY A 17 12.21 3.01 22.01
C GLY A 17 11.65 3.12 20.60
N ILE A 18 11.69 4.29 19.99
CA ILE A 18 11.27 4.50 18.59
C ILE A 18 12.15 3.70 17.63
N LEU A 19 13.45 3.76 17.77
CA LEU A 19 14.37 3.00 16.91
C LEU A 19 14.12 1.49 17.01
N LYS A 20 13.89 0.97 18.21
CA LYS A 20 13.55 -0.43 18.43
C LYS A 20 12.23 -0.80 17.73
N SER A 21 11.21 0.04 17.84
CA SER A 21 9.92 -0.22 17.17
C SER A 21 10.03 -0.17 15.64
N LEU A 22 10.87 0.71 15.08
CA LEU A 22 11.15 0.76 13.64
C LEU A 22 11.92 -0.47 13.16
N LEU A 23 12.84 -1.00 13.97
CA LEU A 23 13.56 -2.23 13.65
C LEU A 23 12.67 -3.48 13.65
N GLU A 24 11.51 -3.42 14.31
CA GLU A 24 10.51 -4.49 14.31
C GLU A 24 9.63 -4.52 13.03
N VAL A 25 9.60 -3.41 12.25
CA VAL A 25 8.78 -3.25 11.04
C VAL A 25 9.61 -2.76 9.85
N LYS A 26 10.64 -3.52 9.53
CA LYS A 26 11.65 -3.15 8.51
C LYS A 26 11.05 -3.03 7.11
N VAL A 27 10.07 -3.88 6.78
CA VAL A 27 9.48 -3.90 5.44
C VAL A 27 8.60 -2.67 5.24
N ILE A 28 7.81 -2.29 6.22
CA ILE A 28 7.01 -1.06 6.13
C ILE A 28 7.91 0.15 5.96
N CYS A 29 8.97 0.27 6.76
CA CYS A 29 9.93 1.37 6.64
C CYS A 29 10.53 1.42 5.22
N LEU A 30 10.95 0.26 4.69
CA LEU A 30 11.48 0.17 3.33
C LEU A 30 10.44 0.56 2.28
N LEU A 31 9.21 0.06 2.40
CA LEU A 31 8.13 0.38 1.47
C LEU A 31 7.80 1.88 1.48
N VAL A 32 7.70 2.49 2.67
CA VAL A 32 7.45 3.94 2.79
C VAL A 32 8.58 4.72 2.11
N ILE A 33 9.84 4.40 2.41
CA ILE A 33 11.00 5.06 1.81
C ILE A 33 10.98 4.92 0.29
N LEU A 34 10.74 3.72 -0.24
CA LEU A 34 10.67 3.48 -1.69
C LEU A 34 9.55 4.29 -2.35
N ASN A 35 8.35 4.31 -1.78
CA ASN A 35 7.24 5.09 -2.32
C ASN A 35 7.56 6.60 -2.34
N VAL A 36 8.16 7.12 -1.25
CA VAL A 36 8.56 8.53 -1.16
C VAL A 36 9.66 8.85 -2.18
N LEU A 37 10.67 7.99 -2.33
CA LEU A 37 11.75 8.20 -3.29
C LEU A 37 11.25 8.17 -4.74
N VAL A 38 10.37 7.21 -5.08
CA VAL A 38 9.76 7.14 -6.41
C VAL A 38 8.93 8.39 -6.67
N TYR A 39 8.12 8.84 -5.70
CA TYR A 39 7.33 10.05 -5.85
C TYR A 39 8.20 11.30 -6.05
N ILE A 40 9.24 11.49 -5.25
CA ILE A 40 10.18 12.62 -5.42
C ILE A 40 10.81 12.57 -6.80
N PHE A 41 11.33 11.41 -7.22
CA PHE A 41 11.97 11.24 -8.52
C PHE A 41 11.01 11.59 -9.67
N THR A 42 9.78 11.09 -9.63
CA THR A 42 8.80 11.30 -10.71
C THR A 42 8.21 12.71 -10.70
N SER A 43 8.05 13.35 -9.53
CA SER A 43 7.56 14.72 -9.40
C SER A 43 8.56 15.79 -9.86
N LEU A 44 9.86 15.47 -9.92
CA LEU A 44 10.89 16.35 -10.48
C LEU A 44 10.92 16.32 -12.01
N SER A 45 10.22 15.39 -12.64
CA SER A 45 10.12 15.32 -14.11
C SER A 45 9.15 16.39 -14.64
N VAL A 46 9.56 17.06 -15.70
CA VAL A 46 8.74 18.10 -16.36
C VAL A 46 7.60 17.49 -17.20
N SER A 47 7.63 16.17 -17.44
CA SER A 47 6.67 15.48 -18.29
C SER A 47 6.00 14.32 -17.55
N ASP A 48 4.80 13.95 -18.02
CA ASP A 48 4.08 12.76 -17.55
C ASP A 48 4.73 11.43 -17.98
N TYR A 49 5.94 11.48 -18.54
CA TYR A 49 6.65 10.31 -19.06
C TYR A 49 6.76 9.19 -18.02
N TYR A 50 7.27 9.49 -16.82
CA TYR A 50 7.41 8.48 -15.78
C TYR A 50 6.07 8.02 -15.22
N TYR A 51 5.06 8.89 -15.21
CA TYR A 51 3.71 8.55 -14.80
C TYR A 51 3.12 7.46 -15.72
N MET A 52 3.31 7.62 -17.04
CA MET A 52 2.88 6.62 -18.03
C MET A 52 3.77 5.38 -18.05
N LEU A 53 5.08 5.54 -17.87
CA LEU A 53 6.04 4.43 -17.91
C LEU A 53 5.88 3.48 -16.73
N LEU A 54 5.67 4.01 -15.53
CA LEU A 54 5.64 3.25 -14.27
C LEU A 54 4.23 2.85 -13.83
N GLY A 55 3.19 3.60 -14.22
CA GLY A 55 1.80 3.27 -13.96
C GLY A 55 1.31 2.11 -14.83
N LEU A 56 0.34 1.35 -14.36
CA LEU A 56 -0.26 0.25 -15.11
C LEU A 56 -1.33 0.78 -16.07
N ASN A 57 -1.07 0.69 -17.36
CA ASN A 57 -1.91 1.22 -18.43
C ASN A 57 -1.80 0.35 -19.69
N ALA A 58 -2.30 0.83 -20.84
CA ALA A 58 -2.31 0.10 -22.10
C ALA A 58 -0.91 -0.33 -22.60
N LEU A 59 0.17 0.36 -22.19
CA LEU A 59 1.54 -0.03 -22.54
C LEU A 59 1.91 -1.43 -21.98
N PHE A 60 1.20 -1.92 -20.99
CA PHE A 60 1.37 -3.29 -20.52
C PHE A 60 1.22 -4.30 -21.68
N PHE A 61 0.25 -4.11 -22.55
CA PHE A 61 0.00 -4.99 -23.70
C PHE A 61 1.05 -4.84 -24.81
N GLU A 62 1.85 -3.76 -24.77
CA GLU A 62 3.01 -3.50 -25.64
C GLU A 62 4.32 -4.09 -25.08
N GLY A 63 4.23 -4.86 -23.96
CA GLY A 63 5.39 -5.52 -23.35
C GLY A 63 5.96 -4.84 -22.11
N PHE A 64 5.34 -3.78 -21.58
CA PHE A 64 5.79 -3.09 -20.37
C PHE A 64 5.34 -3.82 -19.09
N TYR A 65 5.68 -5.09 -18.98
CA TYR A 65 5.21 -5.98 -17.89
C TYR A 65 5.67 -5.56 -16.49
N HIS A 66 6.73 -4.75 -16.39
CA HIS A 66 7.19 -4.17 -15.12
C HIS A 66 6.12 -3.30 -14.44
N GLN A 67 5.14 -2.79 -15.20
CA GLN A 67 4.03 -1.99 -14.69
C GLN A 67 3.19 -2.72 -13.63
N LEU A 68 3.15 -4.06 -13.64
CA LEU A 68 2.48 -4.82 -12.58
C LEU A 68 3.08 -4.55 -11.19
N LEU A 69 4.39 -4.26 -11.12
CA LEU A 69 5.09 -4.00 -9.88
C LEU A 69 5.32 -2.50 -9.66
N SER A 70 5.79 -1.77 -10.68
CA SER A 70 6.17 -0.36 -10.54
C SER A 70 4.99 0.54 -10.19
N SER A 71 3.80 0.24 -10.68
CA SER A 71 2.59 1.01 -10.40
C SER A 71 2.21 1.02 -8.90
N ILE A 72 2.59 -0.01 -8.13
CA ILE A 72 2.38 -0.07 -6.68
C ILE A 72 3.14 1.05 -5.95
N PHE A 73 4.26 1.51 -6.52
CA PHE A 73 5.11 2.55 -5.93
C PHE A 73 4.88 3.93 -6.54
N MET A 74 4.14 4.01 -7.65
CA MET A 74 3.84 5.27 -8.32
C MET A 74 2.65 5.98 -7.67
N HIS A 75 2.73 7.31 -7.50
CA HIS A 75 1.65 8.12 -6.94
C HIS A 75 1.43 9.39 -7.77
N GLY A 76 0.16 9.69 -8.04
CA GLY A 76 -0.22 10.84 -8.86
C GLY A 76 -0.21 12.19 -8.14
N SER A 77 -0.22 12.20 -6.79
CA SER A 77 -0.16 13.43 -5.99
C SER A 77 0.44 13.18 -4.60
N ALA A 78 0.86 14.26 -3.93
CA ALA A 78 1.38 14.19 -2.56
C ALA A 78 0.31 13.71 -1.56
N GLU A 79 -0.93 14.13 -1.74
CA GLU A 79 -2.07 13.72 -0.90
C GLU A 79 -2.32 12.22 -1.06
N HIS A 80 -2.30 11.71 -2.32
CA HIS A 80 -2.46 10.29 -2.61
C HIS A 80 -1.35 9.47 -1.95
N LEU A 81 -0.08 9.91 -2.07
CA LEU A 81 1.05 9.28 -1.38
C LEU A 81 0.85 9.29 0.14
N ALA A 82 0.55 10.46 0.72
CA ALA A 82 0.41 10.60 2.17
C ALA A 82 -0.68 9.68 2.73
N MET A 83 -1.85 9.64 2.10
CA MET A 83 -2.96 8.77 2.52
C MET A 83 -2.57 7.28 2.46
N ASN A 84 -1.87 6.86 1.39
CA ASN A 84 -1.39 5.50 1.26
C ASN A 84 -0.36 5.15 2.34
N MET A 85 0.61 6.02 2.61
CA MET A 85 1.64 5.77 3.62
C MET A 85 1.05 5.74 5.03
N LEU A 86 0.10 6.62 5.35
CA LEU A 86 -0.63 6.58 6.62
C LEU A 86 -1.39 5.26 6.80
N ALA A 87 -2.11 4.82 5.77
CA ALA A 87 -2.83 3.55 5.80
C ALA A 87 -1.87 2.35 5.92
N LEU A 88 -0.76 2.34 5.16
CA LEU A 88 0.25 1.29 5.24
C LEU A 88 0.86 1.18 6.64
N ILE A 89 1.22 2.30 7.27
CA ILE A 89 1.76 2.32 8.62
C ILE A 89 0.72 1.86 9.64
N ALA A 90 -0.50 2.41 9.58
CA ALA A 90 -1.54 2.13 10.56
C ALA A 90 -1.97 0.65 10.59
N PHE A 91 -2.13 0.05 9.43
CA PHE A 91 -2.62 -1.33 9.31
C PHE A 91 -1.48 -2.35 9.13
N GLY A 92 -0.42 -1.97 8.43
CA GLY A 92 0.72 -2.84 8.18
C GLY A 92 1.53 -3.14 9.42
N TYR A 93 1.69 -2.17 10.34
CA TYR A 93 2.50 -2.32 11.56
C TYR A 93 2.17 -3.59 12.37
N ARG A 94 0.89 -3.77 12.68
CA ARG A 94 0.44 -4.95 13.43
C ARG A 94 0.61 -6.24 12.63
N LEU A 95 0.39 -6.13 11.32
CA LEU A 95 0.41 -7.28 10.43
C LEU A 95 1.84 -7.77 10.15
N GLU A 96 2.81 -6.86 9.96
CA GLU A 96 4.22 -7.23 9.81
C GLU A 96 4.75 -7.92 11.07
N ARG A 97 4.41 -7.41 12.25
CA ARG A 97 4.79 -8.04 13.53
C ARG A 97 4.18 -9.44 13.71
N ALA A 98 2.94 -9.62 13.27
CA ALA A 98 2.24 -10.90 13.38
C ALA A 98 2.73 -11.94 12.37
N LEU A 99 3.06 -11.54 11.14
CA LEU A 99 3.47 -12.44 10.06
C LEU A 99 4.97 -12.63 9.96
N GLY A 100 5.75 -11.70 10.49
CA GLY A 100 7.17 -11.54 10.22
C GLY A 100 7.42 -10.86 8.87
N ALA A 101 8.61 -10.25 8.73
CA ALA A 101 8.99 -9.41 7.59
C ALA A 101 8.81 -10.09 6.23
N PHE A 102 9.27 -11.35 6.10
CA PHE A 102 9.22 -12.07 4.84
C PHE A 102 7.79 -12.35 4.36
N ASN A 103 6.93 -12.89 5.24
CA ASN A 103 5.54 -13.20 4.87
C ASN A 103 4.73 -11.92 4.62
N PHE A 104 5.00 -10.85 5.37
CA PHE A 104 4.38 -9.55 5.13
C PHE A 104 4.78 -8.98 3.77
N ALA A 105 6.08 -9.01 3.42
CA ALA A 105 6.56 -8.57 2.12
C ALA A 105 5.93 -9.37 0.97
N LEU A 106 5.85 -10.71 1.10
CA LEU A 106 5.17 -11.56 0.11
C LEU A 106 3.70 -11.20 -0.03
N LEU A 107 2.97 -11.06 1.09
CA LEU A 107 1.55 -10.70 1.07
C LEU A 107 1.33 -9.37 0.37
N TYR A 108 2.14 -8.35 0.69
CA TYR A 108 2.02 -7.02 0.12
C TYR A 108 2.39 -7.00 -1.38
N LEU A 109 3.58 -7.50 -1.74
CA LEU A 109 4.10 -7.41 -3.10
C LEU A 109 3.38 -8.35 -4.06
N LEU A 110 3.29 -9.65 -3.72
CA LEU A 110 2.61 -10.61 -4.59
C LEU A 110 1.10 -10.36 -4.62
N GLY A 111 0.51 -9.99 -3.49
CA GLY A 111 -0.89 -9.60 -3.43
C GLY A 111 -1.17 -8.35 -4.28
N GLY A 112 -0.31 -7.35 -4.23
CA GLY A 112 -0.40 -6.15 -5.06
C GLY A 112 -0.25 -6.45 -6.55
N VAL A 113 0.74 -7.25 -6.93
CA VAL A 113 0.94 -7.71 -8.32
C VAL A 113 -0.28 -8.50 -8.82
N LEU A 114 -0.83 -9.41 -8.00
CA LEU A 114 -2.03 -10.16 -8.37
C LEU A 114 -3.26 -9.25 -8.50
N THR A 115 -3.38 -8.26 -7.63
CA THR A 115 -4.43 -7.22 -7.72
C THR A 115 -4.32 -6.46 -9.05
N ASN A 116 -3.12 -6.04 -9.42
CA ASN A 116 -2.86 -5.35 -10.68
C ASN A 116 -3.14 -6.25 -11.89
N LEU A 117 -2.77 -7.53 -11.81
CA LEU A 117 -3.08 -8.51 -12.86
C LEU A 117 -4.60 -8.66 -13.06
N LEU A 118 -5.37 -8.74 -11.98
CA LEU A 118 -6.84 -8.76 -12.06
C LEU A 118 -7.40 -7.44 -12.62
N SER A 119 -6.76 -6.32 -12.30
CA SER A 119 -7.16 -5.00 -12.77
C SER A 119 -6.96 -4.79 -14.27
N LEU A 120 -6.15 -5.62 -14.94
CA LEU A 120 -6.03 -5.60 -16.41
C LEU A 120 -7.38 -5.86 -17.11
N SER A 121 -8.29 -6.61 -16.47
CA SER A 121 -9.64 -6.82 -17.00
C SER A 121 -10.42 -5.51 -17.15
N TYR A 122 -10.17 -4.54 -16.26
CA TYR A 122 -10.81 -3.22 -16.33
C TYR A 122 -10.16 -2.32 -17.38
N LEU A 123 -8.84 -2.42 -17.57
CA LEU A 123 -8.12 -1.67 -18.62
C LEU A 123 -8.63 -2.01 -20.03
N TYR A 124 -9.17 -3.21 -20.21
CA TYR A 124 -9.79 -3.58 -21.49
C TYR A 124 -11.01 -2.71 -21.83
N PHE A 125 -11.77 -2.29 -20.81
CA PHE A 125 -12.94 -1.42 -20.97
C PHE A 125 -12.59 0.07 -20.90
N GLU A 126 -11.55 0.42 -20.16
CA GLU A 126 -11.08 1.79 -19.91
C GLU A 126 -9.58 1.94 -20.29
N PRO A 127 -9.25 1.86 -21.58
CA PRO A 127 -7.86 1.79 -22.04
C PRO A 127 -7.03 3.05 -21.76
N TYR A 128 -7.68 4.16 -21.49
CA TYR A 128 -7.02 5.44 -21.14
C TYR A 128 -6.72 5.59 -19.65
N SER A 129 -7.14 4.65 -18.82
CA SER A 129 -6.84 4.71 -17.39
C SER A 129 -5.38 4.35 -17.12
N ASN A 130 -4.81 4.99 -16.10
CA ASN A 130 -3.46 4.70 -15.61
C ASN A 130 -3.55 4.39 -14.11
N LEU A 131 -3.44 3.09 -13.77
CA LEU A 131 -3.53 2.62 -12.40
C LEU A 131 -2.20 2.87 -11.69
N VAL A 132 -2.24 3.64 -10.60
CA VAL A 132 -1.09 3.96 -9.77
C VAL A 132 -1.48 3.96 -8.29
N GLY A 133 -0.53 3.62 -7.42
CA GLY A 133 -0.67 3.71 -5.97
C GLY A 133 -0.55 2.39 -5.24
N ALA A 134 -0.12 2.51 -4.00
CA ALA A 134 0.01 1.38 -3.06
C ALA A 134 -1.35 0.83 -2.60
N SER A 135 -2.45 1.52 -2.88
CA SER A 135 -3.76 1.25 -2.31
C SER A 135 -4.31 -0.15 -2.60
N GLY A 136 -4.07 -0.68 -3.80
CA GLY A 136 -4.43 -2.07 -4.14
C GLY A 136 -3.75 -3.09 -3.21
N ALA A 137 -2.44 -2.94 -2.98
CA ALA A 137 -1.69 -3.79 -2.05
C ALA A 137 -2.08 -3.56 -0.58
N ILE A 138 -2.45 -2.33 -0.19
CA ILE A 138 -3.00 -2.04 1.14
C ILE A 138 -4.36 -2.71 1.33
N CYS A 139 -5.19 -2.74 0.30
CA CYS A 139 -6.47 -3.46 0.33
C CYS A 139 -6.28 -4.98 0.45
N VAL A 140 -5.16 -5.55 -0.04
CA VAL A 140 -4.77 -6.94 0.26
C VAL A 140 -4.57 -7.13 1.76
N LEU A 141 -3.89 -6.20 2.43
CA LEU A 141 -3.73 -6.27 3.89
C LEU A 141 -5.09 -6.20 4.61
N PHE A 142 -6.00 -5.35 4.14
CA PHE A 142 -7.37 -5.25 4.70
C PHE A 142 -8.14 -6.56 4.56
N GLY A 143 -8.11 -7.16 3.37
CA GLY A 143 -8.78 -8.44 3.11
C GLY A 143 -8.22 -9.57 3.98
N PHE A 144 -6.89 -9.65 4.11
CA PHE A 144 -6.23 -10.63 4.97
C PHE A 144 -6.61 -10.45 6.44
N MET A 145 -6.60 -9.20 6.94
CA MET A 145 -7.05 -8.89 8.32
C MET A 145 -8.52 -9.22 8.52
N ALA A 146 -9.38 -8.91 7.54
CA ALA A 146 -10.81 -9.19 7.61
C ALA A 146 -11.12 -10.68 7.70
N TYR A 147 -10.25 -11.54 7.18
CA TYR A 147 -10.37 -12.99 7.33
C TYR A 147 -10.09 -13.43 8.78
N PHE A 148 -8.96 -12.99 9.35
CA PHE A 148 -8.53 -13.42 10.69
C PHE A 148 -9.18 -12.66 11.84
N MET A 149 -9.74 -11.48 11.58
CA MET A 149 -10.35 -10.59 12.57
C MET A 149 -11.83 -10.32 12.24
N PRO A 150 -12.75 -11.28 12.44
CA PRO A 150 -14.16 -11.12 12.06
C PRO A 150 -14.83 -9.89 12.67
N MET A 151 -14.40 -9.48 13.89
CA MET A 151 -14.92 -8.28 14.55
C MET A 151 -14.57 -6.98 13.83
N LEU A 152 -13.46 -6.94 13.08
CA LEU A 152 -13.02 -5.76 12.30
C LEU A 152 -13.52 -5.80 10.85
N ARG A 153 -14.11 -6.89 10.40
CA ARG A 153 -14.47 -7.13 8.98
C ARG A 153 -15.37 -6.04 8.42
N SER A 154 -16.43 -5.69 9.12
CA SER A 154 -17.35 -4.64 8.69
C SER A 154 -16.67 -3.27 8.64
N GLY A 155 -15.87 -2.93 9.64
CA GLY A 155 -15.11 -1.67 9.69
C GLY A 155 -14.07 -1.57 8.56
N LEU A 156 -13.33 -2.66 8.30
CA LEU A 156 -12.36 -2.72 7.19
C LEU A 156 -13.04 -2.60 5.83
N PHE A 157 -14.22 -3.26 5.66
CA PHE A 157 -15.00 -3.14 4.43
C PHE A 157 -15.59 -1.74 4.25
N VAL A 158 -16.13 -1.13 5.30
CA VAL A 158 -16.60 0.27 5.26
C VAL A 158 -15.45 1.22 4.94
N GLY A 159 -14.29 1.05 5.57
CA GLY A 159 -13.09 1.83 5.26
C GLY A 159 -12.67 1.72 3.79
N LEU A 160 -12.71 0.50 3.23
CA LEU A 160 -12.47 0.24 1.81
C LEU A 160 -13.49 0.98 0.93
N MET A 161 -14.78 0.98 1.29
CA MET A 161 -15.81 1.71 0.54
C MET A 161 -15.58 3.23 0.59
N ILE A 162 -15.26 3.75 1.78
CA ILE A 162 -14.96 5.18 1.96
C ILE A 162 -13.77 5.59 1.09
N MET A 163 -12.64 4.87 1.16
CA MET A 163 -11.45 5.21 0.38
C MET A 163 -11.64 5.06 -1.13
N SER A 164 -12.59 4.22 -1.56
CA SER A 164 -12.88 4.00 -2.97
C SER A 164 -13.84 5.05 -3.55
N PHE A 165 -14.89 5.39 -2.84
CA PHE A 165 -16.00 6.17 -3.40
C PHE A 165 -16.07 7.61 -2.93
N VAL A 166 -15.59 7.94 -1.73
CA VAL A 166 -15.62 9.34 -1.25
C VAL A 166 -14.76 10.26 -2.11
N PRO A 167 -13.50 9.90 -2.50
CA PRO A 167 -12.73 10.76 -3.41
C PRO A 167 -13.39 10.92 -4.79
N MET A 168 -14.09 9.89 -5.30
CA MET A 168 -14.83 9.97 -6.56
C MET A 168 -15.95 11.02 -6.49
N LEU A 169 -16.64 11.13 -5.37
CA LEU A 169 -17.66 12.18 -5.15
C LEU A 169 -17.05 13.58 -5.15
N LEU A 170 -15.75 13.69 -4.87
CA LEU A 170 -14.99 14.95 -4.92
C LEU A 170 -14.30 15.17 -6.29
N GLY A 171 -14.63 14.37 -7.30
CA GLY A 171 -14.07 14.47 -8.64
C GLY A 171 -12.68 13.87 -8.82
N VAL A 172 -12.18 13.13 -7.83
CA VAL A 172 -10.87 12.43 -7.92
C VAL A 172 -11.08 11.06 -8.57
N GLN A 173 -10.31 10.78 -9.62
CA GLN A 173 -10.33 9.45 -10.24
C GLN A 173 -9.70 8.42 -9.30
N VAL A 174 -10.45 7.37 -8.99
CA VAL A 174 -10.02 6.26 -8.12
C VAL A 174 -10.26 4.93 -8.82
N ALA A 175 -9.26 4.08 -8.80
CA ALA A 175 -9.37 2.71 -9.28
C ALA A 175 -10.08 1.82 -8.24
N TRP A 176 -11.35 2.09 -7.98
CA TRP A 176 -12.18 1.40 -6.99
C TRP A 176 -12.20 -0.12 -7.18
N TYR A 177 -12.14 -0.58 -8.41
CA TYR A 177 -12.08 -2.00 -8.79
C TYR A 177 -10.80 -2.67 -8.25
N ALA A 178 -9.65 -1.97 -8.31
CA ALA A 178 -8.40 -2.48 -7.76
C ALA A 178 -8.47 -2.62 -6.23
N HIS A 179 -9.19 -1.74 -5.54
CA HIS A 179 -9.43 -1.88 -4.11
C HIS A 179 -10.26 -3.14 -3.78
N LEU A 180 -11.32 -3.40 -4.54
CA LEU A 180 -12.14 -4.61 -4.38
C LEU A 180 -11.36 -5.88 -4.69
N PHE A 181 -10.61 -5.90 -5.81
CA PHE A 181 -9.73 -7.03 -6.14
C PHE A 181 -8.69 -7.27 -5.06
N GLY A 182 -8.03 -6.21 -4.58
CA GLY A 182 -7.05 -6.32 -3.51
C GLY A 182 -7.64 -6.92 -2.23
N PHE A 183 -8.81 -6.43 -1.81
CA PHE A 183 -9.50 -6.99 -0.66
C PHE A 183 -9.84 -8.48 -0.85
N GLY A 184 -10.34 -8.86 -2.01
CA GLY A 184 -10.64 -10.25 -2.36
C GLY A 184 -9.39 -11.14 -2.35
N VAL A 185 -8.28 -10.68 -2.95
CA VAL A 185 -6.98 -11.37 -2.96
C VAL A 185 -6.49 -11.60 -1.53
N GLY A 186 -6.54 -10.56 -0.68
CA GLY A 186 -6.11 -10.67 0.71
C GLY A 186 -6.98 -11.61 1.53
N PHE A 187 -8.30 -11.56 1.36
CA PHE A 187 -9.22 -12.47 2.03
C PHE A 187 -8.98 -13.93 1.61
N GLY A 188 -8.77 -14.17 0.32
CA GLY A 188 -8.40 -15.49 -0.22
C GLY A 188 -7.05 -15.98 0.31
N ALA A 189 -6.05 -15.12 0.43
CA ALA A 189 -4.77 -15.45 1.02
C ALA A 189 -4.91 -15.86 2.50
N GLY A 190 -5.77 -15.16 3.27
CA GLY A 190 -6.13 -15.54 4.64
C GLY A 190 -6.76 -16.93 4.73
N PHE A 191 -7.72 -17.22 3.84
CA PHE A 191 -8.36 -18.52 3.75
C PHE A 191 -7.35 -19.64 3.45
N LEU A 192 -6.46 -19.43 2.48
CA LEU A 192 -5.44 -20.43 2.11
C LEU A 192 -4.43 -20.66 3.25
N LYS A 193 -4.05 -19.61 3.97
CA LYS A 193 -3.15 -19.72 5.12
C LYS A 193 -3.79 -20.52 6.26
N ALA A 194 -5.08 -20.29 6.56
CA ALA A 194 -5.79 -20.99 7.63
C ALA A 194 -5.97 -22.49 7.35
N ARG A 195 -5.91 -22.92 6.09
CA ARG A 195 -6.01 -24.37 5.72
C ARG A 195 -4.69 -25.12 5.89
N LYS A 196 -3.57 -24.39 6.00
CA LYS A 196 -2.23 -24.98 6.08
C LYS A 196 -1.67 -25.02 7.50
N GLY A 197 -2.31 -24.38 8.45
CA GLY A 197 -1.96 -24.35 9.87
C GLY A 197 -2.96 -25.08 10.72
#